data_585db6f629014314f772831ef6a15483
#
_entry.id   585db6f629014314f772831ef6a15483
#
_cell.length_a   1.000
_cell.length_b   1.000
_cell.length_c   1.000
_cell.angle_alpha   90.00
_cell.angle_beta   90.00
_cell.angle_gamma   90.00
#
_symmetry.space_group_name_H-M   'P 1'
#
loop_
_entity.id
_entity.type
_entity.pdbx_description
1 polymer ?
#
loop_
_entity_poly.entity_id
_entity_poly.type
_entity_poly.pdbx_seq_one_letter_code
_entity_poly.pdbx_strand_id
1 'polypeptide(L)'
;MTDNERLADLLFGSNGLTPEDCELRFPPRELPEGARVTRFSPSPTGYLHIGGLFGALVDFLTARVSGGLTYLRIEDTDKKREVADGVSAIINGFKNFGLEFDEGVTGFDTEKGAYGPYTQSKRVEIYHAVAKRLVQEGKAYPCFCTADELAAIRQEQENGGAAITGYFGKWAKCRDLSFDEQKRRIEAGEPYVLRFRSEGDENKRIVFDDMIRGKIEMPENIIDEVLLKSDGVPTYHFAHVCDDHFMRTTHVIRGEEWISSVPKHIALFKACGYRVPKYAHTPQVMKIDEETGAKRKLSKRKDPEAAVSYFVEQGYPKESVIEYIMTLLNSNFEDWRRANPTEDCWKFPFNLKKMSVSGCLFDMAKLNDVSKNIISHMTADKVLGNILNWAKEYDEELYKLLDSNRDFARGIFSIDRDCPKPRKDIANWEQVKDFVSYFYDEIYTPDYTLPENISAGDAAAILQKYIGEFDINDDKGAWFARIKAMCEPLGYTPNVKEYKKDPTAFKGHVGDLSTVIRIAVTSRRNTPDLHSIIRLLGEDRVRARLAAALAHYKEEN
;
A
#
# COMPACT_ATOMS: atom_id res chain seq x y z
N MET A 1 -44.23 -27.62 17.40
CA MET A 1 -43.54 -26.46 16.77
C MET A 1 -43.97 -25.21 17.52
N THR A 2 -43.05 -24.47 18.00
CA THR A 2 -43.26 -23.12 18.55
C THR A 2 -43.60 -22.10 17.45
N ASP A 3 -44.15 -20.95 17.81
CA ASP A 3 -44.44 -19.90 16.80
C ASP A 3 -43.19 -19.42 16.09
N ASN A 4 -42.05 -19.36 16.76
CA ASN A 4 -40.77 -19.04 16.15
C ASN A 4 -40.31 -20.10 15.12
N GLU A 5 -40.49 -21.38 15.43
CA GLU A 5 -40.17 -22.45 14.46
C GLU A 5 -41.09 -22.39 13.21
N ARG A 6 -42.38 -22.11 13.41
CA ARG A 6 -43.35 -21.91 12.33
C ARG A 6 -42.99 -20.69 11.47
N LEU A 7 -42.57 -19.58 12.12
CA LEU A 7 -42.11 -18.38 11.45
C LEU A 7 -40.85 -18.63 10.63
N ALA A 8 -39.88 -19.34 11.18
CA ALA A 8 -38.64 -19.69 10.49
C ALA A 8 -38.92 -20.54 9.24
N ASP A 9 -39.82 -21.49 9.33
CA ASP A 9 -40.23 -22.32 8.16
C ASP A 9 -41.02 -21.52 7.13
N LEU A 10 -41.80 -20.52 7.57
CA LEU A 10 -42.49 -19.60 6.65
C LEU A 10 -41.51 -18.70 5.87
N LEU A 11 -40.45 -18.24 6.51
CA LEU A 11 -39.46 -17.34 5.91
C LEU A 11 -38.44 -18.06 5.03
N PHE A 12 -38.00 -19.26 5.40
CA PHE A 12 -36.88 -19.96 4.77
C PHE A 12 -37.22 -21.35 4.21
N GLY A 13 -38.46 -21.81 4.37
CA GLY A 13 -38.84 -23.17 4.07
C GLY A 13 -38.44 -24.18 5.15
N SER A 14 -39.08 -25.35 5.15
CA SER A 14 -38.81 -26.43 6.13
C SER A 14 -37.52 -27.21 5.84
N ASN A 15 -37.12 -27.27 4.57
CA ASN A 15 -35.94 -28.00 4.11
C ASN A 15 -34.85 -26.98 3.70
N GLY A 16 -33.61 -27.25 4.00
CA GLY A 16 -32.49 -26.37 3.63
C GLY A 16 -31.23 -26.66 4.43
N LEU A 17 -30.17 -25.97 4.10
CA LEU A 17 -28.88 -26.03 4.81
C LEU A 17 -29.09 -25.63 6.26
N THR A 18 -28.44 -26.33 7.19
CA THR A 18 -28.44 -26.01 8.62
C THR A 18 -27.06 -25.49 9.05
N PRO A 19 -26.95 -24.76 10.19
CA PRO A 19 -25.65 -24.40 10.73
C PRO A 19 -24.76 -25.61 11.01
N GLU A 20 -25.34 -26.74 11.41
CA GLU A 20 -24.63 -28.00 11.66
C GLU A 20 -24.03 -28.58 10.36
N ASP A 21 -24.75 -28.51 9.25
CA ASP A 21 -24.22 -28.90 7.92
C ASP A 21 -23.06 -27.98 7.53
N CYS A 22 -23.16 -26.68 7.84
CA CYS A 22 -22.06 -25.74 7.63
C CYS A 22 -20.83 -26.09 8.48
N GLU A 23 -21.02 -26.50 9.75
CA GLU A 23 -19.91 -26.95 10.60
C GLU A 23 -19.21 -28.18 10.04
N LEU A 24 -19.96 -29.14 9.48
CA LEU A 24 -19.40 -30.32 8.83
C LEU A 24 -18.66 -29.96 7.52
N ARG A 25 -19.22 -29.02 6.76
CA ARG A 25 -18.61 -28.53 5.50
C ARG A 25 -17.32 -27.77 5.73
N PHE A 26 -17.23 -27.05 6.83
CA PHE A 26 -16.11 -26.19 7.18
C PHE A 26 -15.50 -26.61 8.53
N PRO A 27 -14.77 -27.73 8.61
CA PRO A 27 -14.22 -28.23 9.85
C PRO A 27 -13.15 -27.29 10.43
N PRO A 28 -12.73 -27.46 11.70
CA PRO A 28 -11.56 -26.77 12.23
C PRO A 28 -10.34 -26.96 11.34
N ARG A 29 -9.50 -25.92 11.22
CA ARG A 29 -8.29 -25.96 10.39
C ARG A 29 -7.19 -26.79 11.07
N GLU A 30 -6.48 -27.58 10.30
CA GLU A 30 -5.28 -28.30 10.73
C GLU A 30 -4.06 -27.38 10.60
N LEU A 31 -3.78 -26.59 11.60
CA LEU A 31 -2.69 -25.63 11.65
C LEU A 31 -1.89 -25.80 12.95
N PRO A 32 -0.61 -25.36 13.00
CA PRO A 32 0.18 -25.36 14.23
C PRO A 32 -0.54 -24.67 15.40
N GLU A 33 -0.29 -25.10 16.62
CA GLU A 33 -0.86 -24.45 17.80
C GLU A 33 -0.48 -22.96 17.84
N GLY A 34 -1.46 -22.10 18.06
CA GLY A 34 -1.27 -20.64 18.06
C GLY A 34 -1.22 -19.99 16.70
N ALA A 35 -1.32 -20.75 15.61
CA ALA A 35 -1.40 -20.20 14.26
C ALA A 35 -2.59 -19.24 14.11
N ARG A 36 -2.35 -18.13 13.43
CA ARG A 36 -3.34 -17.07 13.22
C ARG A 36 -3.90 -17.15 11.81
N VAL A 37 -5.21 -17.19 11.72
CA VAL A 37 -5.94 -17.09 10.45
C VAL A 37 -6.45 -15.67 10.34
N THR A 38 -5.98 -14.96 9.33
CA THR A 38 -6.35 -13.58 9.00
C THR A 38 -7.04 -13.52 7.64
N ARG A 39 -7.65 -12.40 7.32
CA ARG A 39 -8.27 -12.19 6.02
C ARG A 39 -8.23 -10.74 5.59
N PHE A 40 -7.94 -10.52 4.35
CA PHE A 40 -8.24 -9.26 3.69
C PHE A 40 -9.58 -9.38 2.96
N SER A 41 -10.50 -8.44 3.24
CA SER A 41 -11.89 -8.56 2.80
C SER A 41 -12.37 -7.25 2.14
N PRO A 42 -11.90 -6.95 0.92
CA PRO A 42 -12.29 -5.75 0.21
C PRO A 42 -13.65 -5.87 -0.47
N SER A 43 -14.38 -4.76 -0.58
CA SER A 43 -15.46 -4.63 -1.53
C SER A 43 -14.89 -4.26 -2.91
N PRO A 44 -15.42 -4.80 -4.02
CA PRO A 44 -14.90 -4.56 -5.37
C PRO A 44 -15.35 -3.19 -5.93
N THR A 45 -15.05 -2.11 -5.19
CA THR A 45 -15.49 -0.74 -5.48
C THR A 45 -14.46 0.07 -6.28
N GLY A 46 -13.48 -0.58 -6.90
CA GLY A 46 -12.45 0.04 -7.74
C GLY A 46 -11.04 -0.43 -7.39
N TYR A 47 -10.04 0.33 -7.84
CA TYR A 47 -8.63 0.01 -7.66
C TYR A 47 -8.22 -0.06 -6.19
N LEU A 48 -7.20 -0.90 -5.92
CA LEU A 48 -6.63 -1.05 -4.59
C LEU A 48 -6.02 0.29 -4.11
N HIS A 49 -6.41 0.72 -2.91
CA HIS A 49 -5.88 1.91 -2.25
C HIS A 49 -4.64 1.53 -1.42
N ILE A 50 -3.68 2.45 -1.25
CA ILE A 50 -2.49 2.21 -0.41
C ILE A 50 -2.86 1.79 1.02
N GLY A 51 -3.96 2.31 1.57
CA GLY A 51 -4.49 1.85 2.86
C GLY A 51 -4.96 0.40 2.85
N GLY A 52 -5.42 -0.12 1.69
CA GLY A 52 -5.74 -1.53 1.52
C GLY A 52 -4.48 -2.40 1.49
N LEU A 53 -3.44 -1.95 0.78
CA LEU A 53 -2.14 -2.62 0.76
C LEU A 53 -1.51 -2.63 2.16
N PHE A 54 -1.60 -1.50 2.90
CA PHE A 54 -1.18 -1.37 4.29
C PHE A 54 -1.90 -2.38 5.19
N GLY A 55 -3.23 -2.46 5.13
CA GLY A 55 -4.03 -3.40 5.93
C GLY A 55 -3.72 -4.86 5.60
N ALA A 56 -3.66 -5.22 4.32
CA ALA A 56 -3.33 -6.56 3.89
C ALA A 56 -1.92 -6.98 4.35
N LEU A 57 -0.94 -6.06 4.33
CA LEU A 57 0.40 -6.36 4.82
C LEU A 57 0.39 -6.70 6.31
N VAL A 58 -0.45 -6.05 7.12
CA VAL A 58 -0.64 -6.40 8.55
C VAL A 58 -1.25 -7.79 8.70
N ASP A 59 -2.24 -8.15 7.86
CA ASP A 59 -2.82 -9.50 7.82
C ASP A 59 -1.75 -10.56 7.53
N PHE A 60 -0.97 -10.36 6.45
CA PHE A 60 0.11 -11.26 6.04
C PHE A 60 1.19 -11.43 7.13
N LEU A 61 1.69 -10.33 7.68
CA LEU A 61 2.73 -10.38 8.71
C LEU A 61 2.21 -11.05 9.98
N THR A 62 0.95 -10.78 10.37
CA THR A 62 0.33 -11.39 11.56
C THR A 62 0.18 -12.91 11.41
N ALA A 63 -0.21 -13.38 10.23
CA ALA A 63 -0.32 -14.81 9.95
C ALA A 63 1.07 -15.47 9.91
N ARG A 64 2.01 -14.93 9.13
CA ARG A 64 3.35 -15.49 8.93
C ARG A 64 4.14 -15.69 10.21
N VAL A 65 4.16 -14.70 11.11
CA VAL A 65 4.91 -14.82 12.39
C VAL A 65 4.38 -15.91 13.30
N SER A 66 3.21 -16.48 13.02
CA SER A 66 2.58 -17.54 13.82
C SER A 66 2.51 -18.89 13.10
N GLY A 67 3.02 -19.00 11.86
CA GLY A 67 2.84 -20.19 11.03
C GLY A 67 1.39 -20.38 10.57
N GLY A 68 0.60 -19.30 10.54
CA GLY A 68 -0.78 -19.29 10.08
C GLY A 68 -0.93 -18.94 8.61
N LEU A 69 -2.13 -18.54 8.21
CA LEU A 69 -2.47 -18.22 6.82
C LEU A 69 -3.34 -16.95 6.70
N THR A 70 -3.30 -16.36 5.51
CA THR A 70 -4.14 -15.22 5.13
C THR A 70 -4.94 -15.54 3.88
N TYR A 71 -6.25 -15.25 3.89
CA TYR A 71 -7.10 -15.48 2.72
C TYR A 71 -7.74 -14.17 2.20
N LEU A 72 -8.08 -14.17 0.90
CA LEU A 72 -8.79 -13.09 0.23
C LEU A 72 -10.27 -13.42 0.11
N ARG A 73 -11.16 -12.64 0.74
CA ARG A 73 -12.61 -12.72 0.60
C ARG A 73 -13.13 -11.47 -0.09
N ILE A 74 -13.96 -11.63 -1.11
CA ILE A 74 -14.62 -10.50 -1.80
C ILE A 74 -15.98 -10.23 -1.17
N GLU A 75 -16.17 -8.98 -0.71
CA GLU A 75 -17.41 -8.52 -0.09
C GLU A 75 -18.23 -7.71 -1.09
N ASP A 76 -19.02 -8.43 -1.92
CA ASP A 76 -19.81 -7.91 -3.03
C ASP A 76 -21.33 -7.85 -2.75
N THR A 77 -21.71 -7.80 -1.48
CA THR A 77 -23.12 -7.72 -1.07
C THR A 77 -23.77 -6.35 -1.35
N ASP A 78 -23.01 -5.34 -1.74
CA ASP A 78 -23.49 -4.02 -2.16
C ASP A 78 -23.27 -3.80 -3.67
N LYS A 79 -24.18 -4.35 -4.48
CA LYS A 79 -24.11 -4.26 -5.95
C LYS A 79 -24.12 -2.85 -6.52
N LYS A 80 -24.60 -1.84 -5.75
CA LYS A 80 -24.66 -0.45 -6.24
C LYS A 80 -23.29 0.22 -6.35
N ARG A 81 -22.28 -0.31 -5.65
CA ARG A 81 -20.91 0.20 -5.62
C ARG A 81 -19.90 -0.68 -6.34
N GLU A 82 -20.33 -1.79 -6.90
CA GLU A 82 -19.46 -2.70 -7.63
C GLU A 82 -19.01 -2.05 -8.95
N VAL A 83 -17.71 -2.17 -9.24
CA VAL A 83 -17.09 -1.68 -10.47
C VAL A 83 -16.72 -2.89 -11.33
N ALA A 84 -17.03 -2.82 -12.61
CA ALA A 84 -16.55 -3.82 -13.56
C ALA A 84 -15.03 -3.98 -13.42
N ASP A 85 -14.53 -5.21 -13.45
CA ASP A 85 -13.12 -5.57 -13.25
C ASP A 85 -12.52 -5.24 -11.86
N GLY A 86 -13.33 -4.78 -10.89
CA GLY A 86 -12.85 -4.42 -9.55
C GLY A 86 -12.12 -5.57 -8.84
N VAL A 87 -12.60 -6.80 -8.98
CA VAL A 87 -11.96 -8.00 -8.41
C VAL A 87 -10.58 -8.24 -9.02
N SER A 88 -10.49 -8.21 -10.37
CA SER A 88 -9.22 -8.39 -11.08
C SER A 88 -8.21 -7.29 -10.74
N ALA A 89 -8.67 -6.05 -10.62
CA ALA A 89 -7.84 -4.91 -10.23
C ALA A 89 -7.25 -5.07 -8.81
N ILE A 90 -8.05 -5.57 -7.86
CA ILE A 90 -7.59 -5.86 -6.50
C ILE A 90 -6.52 -6.96 -6.52
N ILE A 91 -6.79 -8.08 -7.19
CA ILE A 91 -5.86 -9.23 -7.27
C ILE A 91 -4.55 -8.82 -7.91
N ASN A 92 -4.60 -8.13 -9.06
CA ASN A 92 -3.42 -7.64 -9.76
C ASN A 92 -2.65 -6.61 -8.91
N GLY A 93 -3.38 -5.74 -8.20
CA GLY A 93 -2.78 -4.79 -7.27
C GLY A 93 -1.91 -5.46 -6.22
N PHE A 94 -2.36 -6.55 -5.61
CA PHE A 94 -1.54 -7.33 -4.66
C PHE A 94 -0.40 -8.08 -5.32
N LYS A 95 -0.66 -8.70 -6.46
CA LYS A 95 0.32 -9.49 -7.21
C LYS A 95 1.52 -8.65 -7.64
N ASN A 96 1.29 -7.40 -8.04
CA ASN A 96 2.35 -6.44 -8.40
C ASN A 96 3.32 -6.17 -7.24
N PHE A 97 2.86 -6.31 -5.98
CA PHE A 97 3.70 -6.17 -4.80
C PHE A 97 4.14 -7.51 -4.19
N GLY A 98 3.91 -8.62 -4.88
CA GLY A 98 4.33 -9.95 -4.43
C GLY A 98 3.55 -10.48 -3.24
N LEU A 99 2.33 -9.98 -3.01
CA LEU A 99 1.42 -10.48 -2.01
C LEU A 99 0.48 -11.53 -2.63
N GLU A 100 0.71 -12.78 -2.28
CA GLU A 100 -0.12 -13.91 -2.69
C GLU A 100 -0.82 -14.49 -1.48
N PHE A 101 -2.15 -14.51 -1.52
CA PHE A 101 -2.96 -15.09 -0.46
C PHE A 101 -2.86 -16.61 -0.48
N ASP A 102 -2.87 -17.22 0.71
CA ASP A 102 -2.80 -18.67 0.84
C ASP A 102 -4.06 -19.35 0.30
N GLU A 103 -5.22 -18.71 0.53
CA GLU A 103 -6.55 -19.14 0.04
C GLU A 103 -7.35 -17.91 -0.43
N GLY A 104 -8.47 -18.15 -1.08
CA GLY A 104 -9.40 -17.09 -1.47
C GLY A 104 -9.58 -16.96 -2.98
N VAL A 105 -10.11 -15.81 -3.38
CA VAL A 105 -10.33 -15.47 -4.78
C VAL A 105 -8.98 -15.26 -5.48
N THR A 106 -8.77 -15.93 -6.62
CA THR A 106 -7.54 -15.87 -7.41
C THR A 106 -7.71 -15.23 -8.79
N GLY A 107 -8.96 -14.99 -9.20
CA GLY A 107 -9.36 -14.38 -10.46
C GLY A 107 -10.85 -14.11 -10.49
N PHE A 108 -11.38 -13.67 -11.63
CA PHE A 108 -12.80 -13.29 -11.76
C PHE A 108 -13.76 -14.39 -11.30
N ASP A 109 -13.54 -15.66 -11.70
CA ASP A 109 -14.35 -16.81 -11.32
C ASP A 109 -13.51 -17.97 -10.76
N THR A 110 -12.31 -17.69 -10.31
CA THR A 110 -11.40 -18.70 -9.78
C THR A 110 -11.08 -18.43 -8.33
N GLU A 111 -11.02 -19.49 -7.55
CA GLU A 111 -10.68 -19.46 -6.13
C GLU A 111 -9.88 -20.70 -5.75
N LYS A 112 -9.13 -20.63 -4.65
CA LYS A 112 -8.41 -21.76 -4.06
C LYS A 112 -8.65 -21.84 -2.55
N GLY A 113 -8.65 -23.05 -2.02
CA GLY A 113 -8.85 -23.34 -0.60
C GLY A 113 -10.11 -24.14 -0.32
N ALA A 114 -10.25 -24.62 0.92
CA ALA A 114 -11.33 -25.55 1.30
C ALA A 114 -12.53 -24.85 1.96
N TYR A 115 -12.48 -23.53 2.17
CA TYR A 115 -13.49 -22.77 2.93
C TYR A 115 -14.34 -21.86 2.02
N GLY A 116 -14.27 -22.07 0.72
CA GLY A 116 -15.07 -21.35 -0.28
C GLY A 116 -16.57 -21.68 -0.26
N PRO A 117 -17.35 -20.92 -1.04
CA PRO A 117 -16.95 -19.79 -1.89
C PRO A 117 -16.34 -18.63 -1.09
N TYR A 118 -15.34 -17.93 -1.67
CA TYR A 118 -14.70 -16.77 -1.02
C TYR A 118 -15.31 -15.44 -1.50
N THR A 119 -16.41 -15.50 -2.23
CA THR A 119 -17.21 -14.34 -2.64
C THR A 119 -18.54 -14.36 -1.91
N GLN A 120 -18.89 -13.28 -1.22
CA GLN A 120 -20.05 -13.26 -0.30
C GLN A 120 -21.39 -13.51 -1.01
N SER A 121 -21.61 -12.98 -2.22
CA SER A 121 -22.84 -13.23 -2.98
C SER A 121 -23.07 -14.70 -3.32
N LYS A 122 -22.02 -15.52 -3.33
CA LYS A 122 -22.08 -16.98 -3.56
C LYS A 122 -22.36 -17.79 -2.28
N ARG A 123 -22.55 -17.13 -1.11
CA ARG A 123 -22.71 -17.76 0.21
C ARG A 123 -24.09 -17.57 0.82
N VAL A 124 -25.06 -17.10 0.05
CA VAL A 124 -26.39 -16.71 0.56
C VAL A 124 -27.08 -17.83 1.35
N GLU A 125 -26.94 -19.09 0.92
CA GLU A 125 -27.52 -20.26 1.62
C GLU A 125 -26.96 -20.41 3.04
N ILE A 126 -25.68 -20.12 3.27
CA ILE A 126 -25.06 -20.18 4.59
C ILE A 126 -25.66 -19.10 5.52
N TYR A 127 -25.84 -17.89 4.99
CA TYR A 127 -26.45 -16.81 5.75
C TYR A 127 -27.91 -17.12 6.09
N HIS A 128 -28.66 -17.69 5.14
CA HIS A 128 -30.05 -18.14 5.38
C HIS A 128 -30.13 -19.23 6.45
N ALA A 129 -29.22 -20.20 6.45
CA ALA A 129 -29.16 -21.25 7.48
C ALA A 129 -29.01 -20.66 8.88
N VAL A 130 -28.07 -19.71 9.05
CA VAL A 130 -27.83 -19.03 10.35
C VAL A 130 -29.01 -18.13 10.70
N ALA A 131 -29.55 -17.38 9.76
CA ALA A 131 -30.71 -16.51 9.97
C ALA A 131 -31.94 -17.29 10.38
N LYS A 132 -32.22 -18.46 9.75
CA LYS A 132 -33.30 -19.37 10.12
C LYS A 132 -33.16 -19.80 11.58
N ARG A 133 -31.96 -20.19 12.01
CA ARG A 133 -31.69 -20.59 13.40
C ARG A 133 -31.96 -19.42 14.37
N LEU A 134 -31.53 -18.22 14.03
CA LEU A 134 -31.79 -17.05 14.89
C LEU A 134 -33.29 -16.75 15.01
N VAL A 135 -34.08 -16.95 13.96
CA VAL A 135 -35.55 -16.82 14.02
C VAL A 135 -36.16 -17.92 14.91
N GLN A 136 -35.75 -19.18 14.75
CA GLN A 136 -36.21 -20.31 15.57
C GLN A 136 -35.97 -20.05 17.07
N GLU A 137 -34.84 -19.42 17.40
CA GLU A 137 -34.45 -19.07 18.77
C GLU A 137 -35.07 -17.75 19.24
N GLY A 138 -35.88 -17.07 18.42
CA GLY A 138 -36.49 -15.78 18.76
C GLY A 138 -35.53 -14.61 18.81
N LYS A 139 -34.30 -14.79 18.31
CA LYS A 139 -33.22 -13.79 18.23
C LYS A 139 -33.26 -12.93 16.98
N ALA A 140 -34.13 -13.24 16.00
CA ALA A 140 -34.37 -12.43 14.83
C ALA A 140 -35.84 -12.43 14.45
N TYR A 141 -36.29 -11.37 13.77
CA TYR A 141 -37.68 -11.18 13.39
C TYR A 141 -37.80 -10.36 12.10
N PRO A 142 -38.90 -10.53 11.31
CA PRO A 142 -39.19 -9.73 10.15
C PRO A 142 -39.65 -8.32 10.53
N CYS A 143 -39.09 -7.30 9.89
CA CYS A 143 -39.47 -5.90 10.08
C CYS A 143 -40.03 -5.34 8.76
N PHE A 144 -41.26 -4.85 8.78
CA PHE A 144 -42.01 -4.37 7.65
C PHE A 144 -42.01 -2.83 7.55
N CYS A 145 -41.25 -2.12 8.39
CA CYS A 145 -41.19 -0.66 8.35
C CYS A 145 -40.63 -0.17 7.03
N THR A 146 -41.32 0.82 6.45
CA THR A 146 -40.89 1.52 5.24
C THR A 146 -39.73 2.48 5.54
N ALA A 147 -39.08 2.95 4.47
CA ALA A 147 -38.02 3.95 4.61
C ALA A 147 -38.52 5.24 5.26
N ASP A 148 -39.74 5.68 4.92
CA ASP A 148 -40.37 6.89 5.47
C ASP A 148 -40.69 6.74 6.96
N GLU A 149 -41.18 5.56 7.40
CA GLU A 149 -41.40 5.28 8.82
C GLU A 149 -40.11 5.27 9.62
N LEU A 150 -39.03 4.70 9.05
CA LEU A 150 -37.71 4.70 9.71
C LEU A 150 -37.12 6.11 9.78
N ALA A 151 -37.32 6.93 8.75
CA ALA A 151 -36.92 8.34 8.75
C ALA A 151 -37.69 9.15 9.78
N ALA A 152 -39.01 8.94 9.90
CA ALA A 152 -39.83 9.58 10.92
C ALA A 152 -39.41 9.21 12.35
N ILE A 153 -39.12 7.92 12.59
CA ILE A 153 -38.59 7.46 13.89
C ILE A 153 -37.28 8.19 14.21
N ARG A 154 -36.37 8.26 13.27
CA ARG A 154 -35.08 8.94 13.45
C ARG A 154 -35.25 10.41 13.78
N GLN A 155 -36.12 11.10 13.06
CA GLN A 155 -36.38 12.51 13.29
C GLN A 155 -37.02 12.76 14.67
N GLU A 156 -37.94 11.89 15.11
CA GLU A 156 -38.53 11.97 16.45
C GLU A 156 -37.48 11.77 17.54
N GLN A 157 -36.55 10.83 17.37
CA GLN A 157 -35.40 10.60 18.26
C GLN A 157 -34.49 11.82 18.32
N GLU A 158 -34.12 12.39 17.19
CA GLU A 158 -33.28 13.59 17.10
C GLU A 158 -33.95 14.80 17.75
N ASN A 159 -35.23 15.04 17.48
CA ASN A 159 -36.03 16.12 18.09
C ASN A 159 -36.20 15.94 19.61
N GLY A 160 -36.26 14.69 20.06
CA GLY A 160 -36.34 14.35 21.47
C GLY A 160 -34.99 14.38 22.20
N GLY A 161 -33.91 14.70 21.53
CA GLY A 161 -32.55 14.75 22.10
C GLY A 161 -32.00 13.38 22.50
N ALA A 162 -32.43 12.31 21.82
CA ALA A 162 -31.94 10.95 22.11
C ALA A 162 -30.44 10.85 21.86
N ALA A 163 -29.69 10.30 22.83
CA ALA A 163 -28.25 10.09 22.71
C ALA A 163 -27.89 9.02 21.66
N ILE A 164 -28.80 8.07 21.41
CA ILE A 164 -28.65 7.00 20.43
C ILE A 164 -29.88 7.04 19.52
N THR A 165 -29.65 7.07 18.22
CA THR A 165 -30.70 6.95 17.20
C THR A 165 -30.65 5.59 16.53
N GLY A 166 -31.80 5.03 16.17
CA GLY A 166 -31.88 3.74 15.51
C GLY A 166 -33.18 2.99 15.84
N TYR A 167 -33.22 1.73 15.44
CA TYR A 167 -34.40 0.89 15.59
C TYR A 167 -34.22 -0.04 16.81
N PHE A 168 -34.82 0.33 17.98
CA PHE A 168 -34.71 -0.39 19.23
C PHE A 168 -35.81 -0.01 20.22
N GLY A 169 -36.02 -0.82 21.24
CA GLY A 169 -36.97 -0.57 22.32
C GLY A 169 -38.38 -0.19 21.83
N LYS A 170 -38.96 0.90 22.35
CA LYS A 170 -40.28 1.39 21.92
C LYS A 170 -40.36 1.80 20.43
N TRP A 171 -39.24 2.07 19.81
CA TRP A 171 -39.14 2.44 18.41
C TRP A 171 -39.17 1.23 17.47
N ALA A 172 -38.93 0.01 17.99
CA ALA A 172 -38.88 -1.23 17.23
C ALA A 172 -40.30 -1.84 17.06
N LYS A 173 -41.18 -1.14 16.36
CA LYS A 173 -42.61 -1.46 16.22
C LYS A 173 -42.92 -2.91 15.77
N CYS A 174 -42.06 -3.52 14.96
CA CYS A 174 -42.24 -4.88 14.45
C CYS A 174 -41.66 -5.95 15.38
N ARG A 175 -40.96 -5.56 16.43
CA ARG A 175 -40.20 -6.50 17.30
C ARG A 175 -41.10 -7.51 18.00
N ASP A 176 -42.28 -7.08 18.42
CA ASP A 176 -43.19 -7.87 19.25
C ASP A 176 -44.54 -8.16 18.55
N LEU A 177 -44.53 -8.17 17.21
CA LEU A 177 -45.68 -8.61 16.42
C LEU A 177 -45.96 -10.09 16.69
N SER A 178 -47.25 -10.45 16.84
CA SER A 178 -47.65 -11.85 16.96
C SER A 178 -47.34 -12.65 15.69
N PHE A 179 -47.19 -13.97 15.86
CA PHE A 179 -46.98 -14.86 14.71
C PHE A 179 -48.08 -14.70 13.65
N ASP A 180 -49.34 -14.60 14.04
CA ASP A 180 -50.47 -14.46 13.12
C ASP A 180 -50.36 -13.17 12.30
N GLU A 181 -49.97 -12.06 12.93
CA GLU A 181 -49.77 -10.79 12.21
C GLU A 181 -48.58 -10.84 11.27
N GLN A 182 -47.46 -11.41 11.73
CA GLN A 182 -46.29 -11.60 10.87
C GLN A 182 -46.62 -12.49 9.66
N LYS A 183 -47.32 -13.60 9.88
CA LYS A 183 -47.77 -14.52 8.86
C LYS A 183 -48.69 -13.82 7.86
N ARG A 184 -49.71 -13.10 8.34
CA ARG A 184 -50.64 -12.34 7.46
C ARG A 184 -49.89 -11.39 6.53
N ARG A 185 -48.93 -10.65 7.04
CA ARG A 185 -48.14 -9.68 6.26
C ARG A 185 -47.22 -10.34 5.26
N ILE A 186 -46.56 -11.43 5.65
CA ILE A 186 -45.69 -12.21 4.74
C ILE A 186 -46.54 -12.84 3.61
N GLU A 187 -47.67 -13.46 3.93
CA GLU A 187 -48.58 -14.09 2.96
C GLU A 187 -49.23 -13.03 2.03
N ALA A 188 -49.41 -11.80 2.50
CA ALA A 188 -49.83 -10.66 1.69
C ALA A 188 -48.73 -10.13 0.75
N GLY A 189 -47.51 -10.64 0.84
CA GLY A 189 -46.39 -10.20 0.02
C GLY A 189 -45.80 -8.85 0.43
N GLU A 190 -46.03 -8.40 1.67
CA GLU A 190 -45.43 -7.15 2.17
C GLU A 190 -43.90 -7.30 2.22
N PRO A 191 -43.13 -6.36 1.66
CA PRO A 191 -41.67 -6.42 1.74
C PRO A 191 -41.19 -6.26 3.18
N TYR A 192 -40.19 -7.05 3.55
CA TYR A 192 -39.60 -7.00 4.88
C TYR A 192 -38.06 -7.13 4.81
N VAL A 193 -37.43 -6.72 5.90
CA VAL A 193 -36.01 -7.03 6.21
C VAL A 193 -35.98 -7.91 7.45
N LEU A 194 -34.97 -8.78 7.57
CA LEU A 194 -34.76 -9.54 8.81
C LEU A 194 -33.88 -8.73 9.75
N ARG A 195 -34.35 -8.51 11.00
CA ARG A 195 -33.59 -7.81 12.03
C ARG A 195 -33.15 -8.73 13.16
N PHE A 196 -31.97 -8.43 13.67
CA PHE A 196 -31.49 -8.96 14.96
C PHE A 196 -32.31 -8.39 16.10
N ARG A 197 -32.73 -9.23 17.06
CA ARG A 197 -33.33 -8.81 18.30
C ARG A 197 -32.23 -8.59 19.33
N SER A 198 -31.76 -7.34 19.45
CA SER A 198 -30.71 -7.00 20.41
C SER A 198 -31.19 -7.12 21.84
N GLU A 199 -30.37 -7.73 22.71
CA GLU A 199 -30.63 -7.86 24.16
C GLU A 199 -29.72 -6.91 24.97
N GLY A 200 -29.01 -6.00 24.30
CA GLY A 200 -28.11 -5.06 24.97
C GLY A 200 -28.85 -4.06 25.88
N ASP A 201 -28.11 -3.57 26.84
CA ASP A 201 -28.57 -2.58 27.80
C ASP A 201 -27.72 -1.30 27.65
N GLU A 202 -28.34 -0.15 27.41
CA GLU A 202 -27.64 1.13 27.23
C GLU A 202 -26.81 1.56 28.46
N ASN A 203 -27.15 1.06 29.65
CA ASN A 203 -26.44 1.34 30.89
C ASN A 203 -25.26 0.40 31.13
N LYS A 204 -25.12 -0.64 30.32
CA LYS A 204 -24.02 -1.61 30.41
C LYS A 204 -22.93 -1.31 29.38
N ARG A 205 -21.74 -1.71 29.74
CA ARG A 205 -20.57 -1.53 28.89
C ARG A 205 -19.94 -2.87 28.58
N ILE A 206 -19.42 -2.97 27.36
CA ILE A 206 -18.63 -4.10 26.91
C ILE A 206 -17.17 -3.68 26.87
N VAL A 207 -16.32 -4.55 27.37
CA VAL A 207 -14.86 -4.39 27.30
C VAL A 207 -14.30 -5.44 26.35
N PHE A 208 -13.47 -5.04 25.42
CA PHE A 208 -12.73 -5.95 24.55
C PHE A 208 -11.28 -5.51 24.41
N ASP A 209 -10.40 -6.50 24.19
CA ASP A 209 -8.98 -6.25 23.99
C ASP A 209 -8.68 -6.12 22.49
N ASP A 210 -8.34 -4.90 22.06
CA ASP A 210 -7.80 -4.66 20.72
C ASP A 210 -6.29 -4.91 20.72
N MET A 211 -5.80 -5.70 19.76
CA MET A 211 -4.40 -6.12 19.75
C MET A 211 -3.40 -4.99 19.48
N ILE A 212 -3.87 -3.85 18.92
CA ILE A 212 -3.05 -2.66 18.66
C ILE A 212 -3.31 -1.62 19.75
N ARG A 213 -4.57 -1.38 20.11
CA ARG A 213 -5.02 -0.26 20.94
C ARG A 213 -5.19 -0.61 22.43
N GLY A 214 -5.09 -1.90 22.76
CA GLY A 214 -5.31 -2.39 24.11
C GLY A 214 -6.80 -2.45 24.48
N LYS A 215 -7.11 -2.27 25.76
CA LYS A 215 -8.49 -2.35 26.24
C LYS A 215 -9.33 -1.17 25.76
N ILE A 216 -10.46 -1.49 25.14
CA ILE A 216 -11.46 -0.52 24.70
C ILE A 216 -12.78 -0.84 25.42
N GLU A 217 -13.41 0.18 25.97
CA GLU A 217 -14.70 0.10 26.65
C GLU A 217 -15.75 0.91 25.89
N MET A 218 -16.86 0.26 25.53
CA MET A 218 -17.95 0.87 24.76
C MET A 218 -19.31 0.46 25.31
N PRO A 219 -20.41 1.22 25.03
CA PRO A 219 -21.77 0.77 25.34
C PRO A 219 -22.09 -0.56 24.65
N GLU A 220 -22.94 -1.36 25.26
CA GLU A 220 -23.53 -2.52 24.59
C GLU A 220 -24.38 -2.10 23.38
N ASN A 221 -24.50 -2.99 22.37
CA ASN A 221 -25.37 -2.73 21.24
C ASN A 221 -26.84 -2.92 21.62
N ILE A 222 -27.64 -1.87 21.56
CA ILE A 222 -29.09 -1.90 21.79
C ILE A 222 -29.90 -1.89 20.49
N ILE A 223 -29.26 -1.65 19.33
CA ILE A 223 -29.93 -1.49 18.05
C ILE A 223 -30.24 -2.85 17.43
N ASP A 224 -31.47 -3.00 16.97
CA ASP A 224 -31.91 -4.16 16.20
C ASP A 224 -31.43 -4.03 14.73
N GLU A 225 -30.18 -4.44 14.52
CA GLU A 225 -29.51 -4.34 13.22
C GLU A 225 -30.19 -5.19 12.15
N VAL A 226 -30.17 -4.74 10.91
CA VAL A 226 -30.64 -5.54 9.78
C VAL A 226 -29.62 -6.65 9.49
N LEU A 227 -30.08 -7.89 9.51
CA LEU A 227 -29.30 -9.08 9.15
C LEU A 227 -29.39 -9.36 7.65
N LEU A 228 -30.63 -9.51 7.15
CA LEU A 228 -30.91 -9.72 5.73
C LEU A 228 -31.71 -8.53 5.18
N LYS A 229 -31.33 -8.06 4.04
CA LYS A 229 -32.07 -7.05 3.28
C LYS A 229 -33.32 -7.66 2.66
N SER A 230 -34.21 -6.83 2.08
CA SER A 230 -35.46 -7.29 1.46
C SER A 230 -35.25 -8.21 0.23
N ASP A 231 -34.06 -8.18 -0.36
CA ASP A 231 -33.64 -9.10 -1.44
C ASP A 231 -33.04 -10.43 -0.92
N GLY A 232 -33.04 -10.64 0.40
CA GLY A 232 -32.44 -11.83 1.05
C GLY A 232 -30.93 -11.81 1.17
N VAL A 233 -30.27 -10.78 0.67
CA VAL A 233 -28.80 -10.63 0.77
C VAL A 233 -28.42 -10.10 2.15
N PRO A 234 -27.37 -10.61 2.80
CA PRO A 234 -26.96 -10.15 4.13
C PRO A 234 -26.43 -8.71 4.11
N THR A 235 -26.53 -8.07 5.25
CA THR A 235 -25.71 -6.87 5.51
C THR A 235 -24.28 -7.26 5.83
N TYR A 236 -23.34 -6.31 5.68
CA TYR A 236 -21.94 -6.50 6.06
C TYR A 236 -21.78 -7.10 7.47
N HIS A 237 -22.51 -6.56 8.44
CA HIS A 237 -22.38 -6.96 9.84
C HIS A 237 -22.71 -8.45 10.08
N PHE A 238 -23.72 -8.95 9.41
CA PHE A 238 -24.12 -10.34 9.52
C PHE A 238 -23.25 -11.28 8.71
N ALA A 239 -22.93 -10.90 7.46
CA ALA A 239 -22.02 -11.66 6.61
C ALA A 239 -20.64 -11.83 7.25
N HIS A 240 -20.09 -10.77 7.83
CA HIS A 240 -18.85 -10.79 8.59
C HIS A 240 -18.84 -11.87 9.69
N VAL A 241 -19.91 -11.92 10.48
CA VAL A 241 -20.00 -12.87 11.62
C VAL A 241 -20.06 -14.32 11.12
N CYS A 242 -20.91 -14.59 10.13
CA CYS A 242 -21.04 -15.93 9.56
C CYS A 242 -19.76 -16.40 8.89
N ASP A 243 -19.17 -15.54 8.03
CA ASP A 243 -17.99 -15.90 7.25
C ASP A 243 -16.77 -16.09 8.12
N ASP A 244 -16.50 -15.17 9.04
CA ASP A 244 -15.32 -15.29 9.89
C ASP A 244 -15.41 -16.50 10.83
N HIS A 245 -16.63 -16.93 11.20
CA HIS A 245 -16.84 -18.20 11.90
C HIS A 245 -16.56 -19.41 11.01
N PHE A 246 -17.25 -19.54 9.88
CA PHE A 246 -17.15 -20.73 9.04
C PHE A 246 -15.83 -20.80 8.25
N MET A 247 -15.16 -19.68 7.98
CA MET A 247 -13.80 -19.66 7.43
C MET A 247 -12.71 -19.83 8.50
N ARG A 248 -13.12 -19.97 9.77
CA ARG A 248 -12.21 -20.21 10.91
C ARG A 248 -11.22 -19.08 11.13
N THR A 249 -11.65 -17.83 10.92
CA THR A 249 -10.86 -16.64 11.20
C THR A 249 -10.59 -16.52 12.69
N THR A 250 -9.34 -16.36 13.06
CA THR A 250 -8.93 -16.18 14.46
C THR A 250 -8.67 -14.72 14.82
N HIS A 251 -8.23 -13.93 13.84
CA HIS A 251 -7.84 -12.53 13.99
C HIS A 251 -8.47 -11.68 12.88
N VAL A 252 -9.21 -10.65 13.28
CA VAL A 252 -9.85 -9.68 12.39
C VAL A 252 -9.05 -8.39 12.43
N ILE A 253 -8.31 -8.13 11.37
CA ILE A 253 -7.54 -6.90 11.19
C ILE A 253 -8.29 -6.01 10.21
N ARG A 254 -8.52 -4.73 10.58
CA ARG A 254 -9.26 -3.78 9.75
C ARG A 254 -8.99 -2.34 10.18
N GLY A 255 -9.44 -1.36 9.41
CA GLY A 255 -9.28 0.06 9.75
C GLY A 255 -10.04 0.48 11.00
N GLU A 256 -9.52 1.48 11.70
CA GLU A 256 -10.08 2.02 12.96
C GLU A 256 -11.51 2.56 12.83
N GLU A 257 -11.96 2.89 11.62
CA GLU A 257 -13.33 3.31 11.35
C GLU A 257 -14.39 2.25 11.73
N TRP A 258 -13.97 1.01 11.90
CA TRP A 258 -14.83 -0.11 12.30
C TRP A 258 -14.90 -0.36 13.81
N ILE A 259 -14.17 0.40 14.63
CA ILE A 259 -14.18 0.23 16.10
C ILE A 259 -15.61 0.37 16.64
N SER A 260 -16.36 1.37 16.15
CA SER A 260 -17.74 1.60 16.59
C SER A 260 -18.70 0.44 16.29
N SER A 261 -18.32 -0.47 15.39
CA SER A 261 -19.12 -1.66 15.04
C SER A 261 -18.80 -2.88 15.90
N VAL A 262 -17.74 -2.86 16.71
CA VAL A 262 -17.32 -4.03 17.51
C VAL A 262 -18.39 -4.49 18.50
N PRO A 263 -19.10 -3.61 19.24
CA PRO A 263 -20.15 -4.05 20.15
C PRO A 263 -21.27 -4.86 19.46
N LYS A 264 -21.73 -4.41 18.29
CA LYS A 264 -22.74 -5.13 17.51
C LYS A 264 -22.23 -6.47 16.98
N HIS A 265 -20.98 -6.54 16.52
CA HIS A 265 -20.39 -7.79 16.05
C HIS A 265 -20.24 -8.81 17.19
N ILE A 266 -19.79 -8.38 18.38
CA ILE A 266 -19.70 -9.24 19.56
C ILE A 266 -21.10 -9.75 19.97
N ALA A 267 -22.12 -8.89 19.93
CA ALA A 267 -23.50 -9.28 20.21
C ALA A 267 -23.99 -10.35 19.21
N LEU A 268 -23.71 -10.18 17.92
CA LEU A 268 -24.06 -11.13 16.87
C LEU A 268 -23.32 -12.46 17.01
N PHE A 269 -21.99 -12.45 17.24
CA PHE A 269 -21.22 -13.68 17.49
C PHE A 269 -21.80 -14.47 18.67
N LYS A 270 -22.11 -13.80 19.78
CA LYS A 270 -22.72 -14.41 20.96
C LYS A 270 -24.11 -14.98 20.66
N ALA A 271 -24.94 -14.22 19.93
CA ALA A 271 -26.30 -14.67 19.56
C ALA A 271 -26.28 -15.92 18.69
N CYS A 272 -25.30 -16.03 17.78
CA CYS A 272 -25.09 -17.21 16.95
C CYS A 272 -24.40 -18.38 17.70
N GLY A 273 -23.96 -18.19 18.94
CA GLY A 273 -23.17 -19.19 19.67
C GLY A 273 -21.74 -19.35 19.16
N TYR A 274 -21.22 -18.36 18.45
CA TYR A 274 -19.89 -18.40 17.83
C TYR A 274 -18.82 -17.78 18.70
N ARG A 275 -17.59 -18.27 18.54
CA ARG A 275 -16.43 -17.67 19.20
C ARG A 275 -16.12 -16.31 18.58
N VAL A 276 -16.00 -15.28 19.42
CA VAL A 276 -15.57 -13.94 18.99
C VAL A 276 -14.09 -13.97 18.59
N PRO A 277 -13.72 -13.54 17.38
CA PRO A 277 -12.32 -13.43 16.98
C PRO A 277 -11.60 -12.34 17.77
N LYS A 278 -10.27 -12.35 17.74
CA LYS A 278 -9.46 -11.24 18.25
C LYS A 278 -9.47 -10.11 17.25
N TYR A 279 -9.68 -8.88 17.71
CA TYR A 279 -9.69 -7.68 16.86
C TYR A 279 -8.38 -6.92 16.92
N ALA A 280 -8.00 -6.33 15.81
CA ALA A 280 -6.90 -5.38 15.67
C ALA A 280 -7.33 -4.25 14.73
N HIS A 281 -7.41 -3.03 15.23
CA HIS A 281 -7.83 -1.88 14.42
C HIS A 281 -6.62 -1.01 14.06
N THR A 282 -6.25 -1.06 12.78
CA THR A 282 -5.12 -0.33 12.22
C THR A 282 -5.45 1.16 12.09
N PRO A 283 -4.46 2.05 12.29
CA PRO A 283 -4.64 3.47 12.04
C PRO A 283 -4.80 3.74 10.53
N GLN A 284 -5.37 4.88 10.21
CA GLN A 284 -5.47 5.34 8.82
C GLN A 284 -4.14 5.85 8.30
N VAL A 285 -3.91 5.67 6.99
CA VAL A 285 -2.80 6.32 6.28
C VAL A 285 -3.20 7.77 5.99
N MET A 286 -2.44 8.69 6.58
CA MET A 286 -2.68 10.13 6.55
C MET A 286 -1.61 10.84 5.72
N LYS A 287 -1.89 12.05 5.27
CA LYS A 287 -0.94 12.97 4.65
C LYS A 287 -1.08 14.35 5.28
N ILE A 288 -0.04 15.15 5.23
CA ILE A 288 -0.12 16.58 5.53
C ILE A 288 -0.72 17.29 4.32
N ASP A 289 -1.77 18.03 4.55
CA ASP A 289 -2.36 18.90 3.53
C ASP A 289 -1.45 20.11 3.33
N GLU A 290 -1.03 20.35 2.10
CA GLU A 290 -0.03 21.39 1.78
C GLU A 290 -0.57 22.80 1.97
N GLU A 291 -1.89 23.00 1.85
CA GLU A 291 -2.53 24.30 1.99
C GLU A 291 -2.76 24.67 3.47
N THR A 292 -3.19 23.69 4.26
CA THR A 292 -3.62 23.93 5.65
C THR A 292 -2.63 23.49 6.70
N GLY A 293 -1.63 22.66 6.34
CA GLY A 293 -0.71 22.02 7.28
C GLY A 293 -1.38 20.95 8.16
N ALA A 294 -2.66 20.68 8.00
CA ALA A 294 -3.41 19.73 8.81
C ALA A 294 -3.21 18.29 8.32
N LYS A 295 -3.28 17.33 9.24
CA LYS A 295 -3.31 15.91 8.88
C LYS A 295 -4.68 15.56 8.29
N ARG A 296 -4.72 14.95 7.11
CA ARG A 296 -5.91 14.42 6.47
C ARG A 296 -5.69 13.01 5.93
N LYS A 297 -6.77 12.26 5.77
CA LYS A 297 -6.72 10.95 5.12
C LYS A 297 -6.29 11.10 3.66
N LEU A 298 -5.44 10.20 3.17
CA LEU A 298 -5.16 10.08 1.74
C LEU A 298 -6.45 9.81 0.96
N SER A 299 -6.61 10.48 -0.16
CA SER A 299 -7.82 10.44 -0.97
C SER A 299 -7.49 10.27 -2.44
N LYS A 300 -8.05 9.25 -3.10
CA LYS A 300 -7.88 9.01 -4.55
C LYS A 300 -8.20 10.22 -5.43
N ARG A 301 -9.03 11.16 -4.94
CA ARG A 301 -9.40 12.35 -5.72
C ARG A 301 -8.34 13.46 -5.70
N LYS A 302 -7.56 13.52 -4.62
CA LYS A 302 -6.57 14.58 -4.40
C LYS A 302 -5.13 14.08 -4.52
N ASP A 303 -4.91 12.79 -4.27
CA ASP A 303 -3.58 12.19 -4.10
C ASP A 303 -3.43 11.01 -5.07
N PRO A 304 -2.71 11.15 -6.19
CA PRO A 304 -2.46 10.04 -7.13
C PRO A 304 -1.84 8.83 -6.43
N GLU A 305 -0.93 9.05 -5.49
CA GLU A 305 -0.25 8.04 -4.68
C GLU A 305 -1.18 7.27 -3.71
N ALA A 306 -2.44 7.67 -3.63
CA ALA A 306 -3.44 6.89 -2.91
C ALA A 306 -3.80 5.59 -3.65
N ALA A 307 -3.65 5.52 -4.97
CA ALA A 307 -3.82 4.32 -5.76
C ALA A 307 -2.51 3.54 -5.85
N VAL A 308 -2.56 2.22 -5.63
CA VAL A 308 -1.32 1.40 -5.70
C VAL A 308 -0.77 1.29 -7.12
N SER A 309 -1.59 1.48 -8.16
CA SER A 309 -1.16 1.53 -9.56
C SER A 309 -0.16 2.66 -9.82
N TYR A 310 -0.29 3.80 -9.13
CA TYR A 310 0.65 4.91 -9.21
C TYR A 310 2.11 4.47 -9.03
N PHE A 311 2.39 3.63 -8.04
CA PHE A 311 3.76 3.18 -7.78
C PHE A 311 4.29 2.26 -8.89
N VAL A 312 3.43 1.49 -9.52
CA VAL A 312 3.77 0.63 -10.66
C VAL A 312 4.03 1.50 -11.90
N GLU A 313 3.15 2.45 -12.18
CA GLU A 313 3.26 3.40 -13.30
C GLU A 313 4.52 4.27 -13.20
N GLN A 314 4.82 4.76 -11.99
CA GLN A 314 6.07 5.50 -11.71
C GLN A 314 7.33 4.62 -11.66
N GLY A 315 7.16 3.30 -11.71
CA GLY A 315 8.29 2.36 -11.72
C GLY A 315 9.01 2.21 -10.38
N TYR A 316 8.31 2.31 -9.25
CA TYR A 316 8.89 1.94 -7.97
C TYR A 316 9.07 0.42 -7.87
N PRO A 317 10.26 -0.09 -7.49
CA PRO A 317 10.41 -1.50 -7.16
C PRO A 317 9.40 -1.93 -6.09
N LYS A 318 8.80 -3.10 -6.28
CA LYS A 318 7.83 -3.63 -5.29
C LYS A 318 8.41 -3.71 -3.88
N GLU A 319 9.68 -4.11 -3.78
CA GLU A 319 10.41 -4.19 -2.51
C GLU A 319 10.48 -2.81 -1.82
N SER A 320 10.63 -1.74 -2.59
CA SER A 320 10.70 -0.37 -2.06
C SER A 320 9.39 0.06 -1.41
N VAL A 321 8.27 -0.22 -2.07
CA VAL A 321 6.94 0.13 -1.55
C VAL A 321 6.60 -0.71 -0.31
N ILE A 322 6.90 -2.01 -0.33
CA ILE A 322 6.67 -2.91 0.81
C ILE A 322 7.52 -2.48 2.02
N GLU A 323 8.82 -2.25 1.85
CA GLU A 323 9.67 -1.82 2.96
C GLU A 323 9.29 -0.44 3.49
N TYR A 324 8.91 0.48 2.62
CA TYR A 324 8.37 1.76 3.05
C TYR A 324 7.11 1.60 3.92
N ILE A 325 6.15 0.76 3.49
CA ILE A 325 4.97 0.47 4.30
C ILE A 325 5.36 -0.16 5.63
N MET A 326 6.35 -1.06 5.67
CA MET A 326 6.85 -1.64 6.92
C MET A 326 7.40 -0.58 7.88
N THR A 327 8.02 0.49 7.39
CA THR A 327 8.45 1.62 8.24
C THR A 327 7.25 2.36 8.87
N LEU A 328 6.12 2.42 8.17
CA LEU A 328 4.88 3.02 8.68
C LEU A 328 4.18 2.11 9.70
N LEU A 329 4.27 0.79 9.51
CA LEU A 329 3.65 -0.19 10.39
C LEU A 329 4.31 -0.25 11.77
N ASN A 330 5.63 -0.18 11.80
CA ASN A 330 6.38 -0.42 13.03
C ASN A 330 7.70 0.38 13.04
N SER A 331 7.84 1.29 14.00
CA SER A 331 9.05 2.12 14.16
C SER A 331 10.34 1.30 14.37
N ASN A 332 10.26 0.06 14.86
CA ASN A 332 11.43 -0.81 15.03
C ASN A 332 11.95 -1.38 13.70
N PHE A 333 11.18 -1.27 12.60
CA PHE A 333 11.60 -1.81 11.31
C PHE A 333 12.86 -1.13 10.79
N GLU A 334 12.99 0.17 10.94
CA GLU A 334 14.19 0.90 10.48
C GLU A 334 15.45 0.46 11.24
N ASP A 335 15.35 0.24 12.55
CA ASP A 335 16.48 -0.25 13.36
C ASP A 335 16.84 -1.68 12.96
N TRP A 336 15.83 -2.52 12.76
CA TRP A 336 16.05 -3.89 12.29
C TRP A 336 16.69 -3.90 10.89
N ARG A 337 16.24 -3.07 9.96
CA ARG A 337 16.79 -2.97 8.60
C ARG A 337 18.24 -2.48 8.62
N ARG A 338 18.58 -1.52 9.49
CA ARG A 338 19.99 -1.09 9.67
C ARG A 338 20.90 -2.22 10.18
N ALA A 339 20.39 -3.04 11.07
CA ALA A 339 21.12 -4.20 11.58
C ALA A 339 21.18 -5.37 10.58
N ASN A 340 20.26 -5.45 9.64
CA ASN A 340 20.09 -6.53 8.67
C ASN A 340 19.91 -5.98 7.25
N PRO A 341 20.93 -5.31 6.67
CA PRO A 341 20.79 -4.50 5.44
C PRO A 341 20.42 -5.32 4.18
N THR A 342 20.76 -6.61 4.14
CA THR A 342 20.55 -7.51 2.99
C THR A 342 19.52 -8.60 3.24
N GLU A 343 19.00 -8.71 4.48
CA GLU A 343 18.00 -9.73 4.81
C GLU A 343 16.67 -9.46 4.09
N ASP A 344 15.94 -10.55 3.83
CA ASP A 344 14.57 -10.45 3.34
C ASP A 344 13.69 -9.73 4.37
N CYS A 345 13.00 -8.67 3.97
CA CYS A 345 12.14 -7.86 4.85
C CYS A 345 11.03 -8.69 5.53
N TRP A 346 10.63 -9.80 4.92
CA TRP A 346 9.66 -10.74 5.48
C TRP A 346 10.15 -11.49 6.73
N LYS A 347 11.46 -11.46 7.04
CA LYS A 347 12.02 -12.00 8.27
C LYS A 347 11.91 -11.05 9.46
N PHE A 348 11.40 -9.84 9.25
CA PHE A 348 11.17 -8.89 10.33
C PHE A 348 10.23 -9.48 11.40
N PRO A 349 10.62 -9.50 12.69
CA PRO A 349 9.80 -10.06 13.78
C PRO A 349 8.64 -9.11 14.12
N PHE A 350 7.65 -9.08 13.25
CA PHE A 350 6.49 -8.19 13.36
C PHE A 350 5.65 -8.46 14.62
N ASN A 351 5.19 -7.40 15.28
CA ASN A 351 4.32 -7.49 16.45
C ASN A 351 3.28 -6.37 16.42
N LEU A 352 2.00 -6.74 16.40
CA LEU A 352 0.86 -5.82 16.43
C LEU A 352 0.92 -4.81 17.59
N LYS A 353 1.39 -5.22 18.77
CA LYS A 353 1.52 -4.34 19.94
C LYS A 353 2.54 -3.21 19.78
N LYS A 354 3.41 -3.30 18.76
CA LYS A 354 4.40 -2.28 18.45
C LYS A 354 3.96 -1.33 17.33
N MET A 355 2.75 -1.52 16.81
CA MET A 355 2.17 -0.59 15.84
C MET A 355 1.80 0.73 16.51
N SER A 356 1.90 1.82 15.76
CA SER A 356 1.38 3.13 16.20
C SER A 356 -0.14 3.09 16.29
N VAL A 357 -0.70 3.74 17.28
CA VAL A 357 -2.15 3.97 17.40
C VAL A 357 -2.61 5.28 16.77
N SER A 358 -1.68 6.18 16.47
CA SER A 358 -1.93 7.42 15.73
C SER A 358 -1.78 7.17 14.23
N GLY A 359 -2.46 7.96 13.39
CA GLY A 359 -2.40 7.81 11.95
C GLY A 359 -0.95 7.76 11.40
N CYS A 360 -0.71 6.85 10.48
CA CYS A 360 0.56 6.72 9.79
C CYS A 360 0.70 7.84 8.76
N LEU A 361 1.75 8.65 8.88
CA LEU A 361 1.97 9.77 7.96
C LEU A 361 2.71 9.28 6.71
N PHE A 362 2.04 9.33 5.57
CA PHE A 362 2.63 9.03 4.27
C PHE A 362 3.50 10.20 3.81
N ASP A 363 4.75 9.88 3.43
CA ASP A 363 5.77 10.84 3.01
C ASP A 363 6.51 10.31 1.78
N MET A 364 6.34 11.00 0.63
CA MET A 364 7.01 10.65 -0.63
C MET A 364 8.54 10.80 -0.56
N ALA A 365 9.05 11.78 0.20
CA ALA A 365 10.50 11.94 0.35
C ALA A 365 11.10 10.72 1.06
N LYS A 366 10.42 10.22 2.09
CA LYS A 366 10.83 9.00 2.79
C LYS A 366 10.74 7.75 1.91
N LEU A 367 9.68 7.61 1.10
CA LEU A 367 9.58 6.52 0.13
C LEU A 367 10.75 6.57 -0.86
N ASN A 368 11.05 7.74 -1.41
CA ASN A 368 12.19 7.93 -2.33
C ASN A 368 13.51 7.53 -1.69
N ASP A 369 13.72 7.89 -0.41
CA ASP A 369 14.93 7.55 0.34
C ASP A 369 15.08 6.03 0.54
N VAL A 370 14.01 5.35 0.94
CA VAL A 370 13.96 3.89 1.05
C VAL A 370 14.24 3.25 -0.30
N SER A 371 13.59 3.73 -1.36
CA SER A 371 13.74 3.16 -2.70
C SER A 371 15.14 3.35 -3.26
N LYS A 372 15.73 4.55 -3.15
CA LYS A 372 17.13 4.80 -3.54
C LYS A 372 18.10 3.86 -2.82
N ASN A 373 17.84 3.61 -1.54
CA ASN A 373 18.67 2.68 -0.77
C ASN A 373 18.56 1.25 -1.33
N ILE A 374 17.36 0.77 -1.61
CA ILE A 374 17.13 -0.58 -2.15
C ILE A 374 17.75 -0.72 -3.54
N ILE A 375 17.48 0.23 -4.44
CA ILE A 375 18.02 0.21 -5.81
C ILE A 375 19.54 0.24 -5.81
N SER A 376 20.17 1.00 -4.90
CA SER A 376 21.62 1.10 -4.82
C SER A 376 22.30 -0.24 -4.50
N HIS A 377 21.62 -1.15 -3.80
CA HIS A 377 22.12 -2.49 -3.47
C HIS A 377 21.75 -3.59 -4.47
N MET A 378 20.96 -3.27 -5.51
CA MET A 378 20.70 -4.22 -6.60
C MET A 378 21.93 -4.34 -7.51
N THR A 379 22.16 -5.50 -8.11
CA THR A 379 23.16 -5.64 -9.18
C THR A 379 22.78 -4.84 -10.42
N ALA A 380 23.76 -4.47 -11.26
CA ALA A 380 23.49 -3.75 -12.50
C ALA A 380 22.53 -4.52 -13.41
N ASP A 381 22.68 -5.84 -13.49
CA ASP A 381 21.79 -6.71 -14.28
C ASP A 381 20.34 -6.68 -13.77
N LYS A 382 20.15 -6.72 -12.43
CA LYS A 382 18.81 -6.63 -11.82
C LYS A 382 18.18 -5.26 -12.10
N VAL A 383 18.96 -4.18 -11.98
CA VAL A 383 18.49 -2.82 -12.27
C VAL A 383 18.07 -2.70 -13.73
N LEU A 384 18.94 -3.08 -14.67
CA LEU A 384 18.64 -3.02 -16.11
C LEU A 384 17.44 -3.88 -16.48
N GLY A 385 17.36 -5.11 -15.95
CA GLY A 385 16.22 -6.01 -16.19
C GLY A 385 14.90 -5.43 -15.69
N ASN A 386 14.88 -4.82 -14.50
CA ASN A 386 13.69 -4.17 -13.96
C ASN A 386 13.28 -2.95 -14.78
N ILE A 387 14.25 -2.12 -15.20
CA ILE A 387 13.98 -0.96 -16.06
C ILE A 387 13.40 -1.39 -17.39
N LEU A 388 14.00 -2.37 -18.07
CA LEU A 388 13.51 -2.86 -19.36
C LEU A 388 12.09 -3.44 -19.25
N ASN A 389 11.81 -4.18 -18.20
CA ASN A 389 10.46 -4.72 -17.96
C ASN A 389 9.42 -3.61 -17.78
N TRP A 390 9.76 -2.58 -17.01
CA TRP A 390 8.88 -1.44 -16.79
C TRP A 390 8.75 -0.57 -18.06
N ALA A 391 9.87 -0.23 -18.70
CA ALA A 391 9.90 0.67 -19.85
C ALA A 391 9.17 0.09 -21.07
N LYS A 392 9.12 -1.24 -21.20
CA LYS A 392 8.37 -1.92 -22.26
C LYS A 392 6.89 -1.55 -22.26
N GLU A 393 6.32 -1.24 -21.08
CA GLU A 393 4.91 -0.90 -20.90
C GLU A 393 4.70 0.62 -20.79
N TYR A 394 5.62 1.33 -20.13
CA TYR A 394 5.41 2.73 -19.73
C TYR A 394 6.29 3.76 -20.45
N ASP A 395 7.43 3.36 -21.06
CA ASP A 395 8.32 4.25 -21.83
C ASP A 395 9.03 3.48 -22.96
N GLU A 396 8.33 3.32 -24.08
CA GLU A 396 8.83 2.57 -25.24
C GLU A 396 10.12 3.17 -25.81
N GLU A 397 10.32 4.49 -25.73
CA GLU A 397 11.53 5.16 -26.20
C GLU A 397 12.73 4.77 -25.34
N LEU A 398 12.61 4.84 -24.01
CA LEU A 398 13.64 4.38 -23.08
C LEU A 398 13.93 2.88 -23.28
N TYR A 399 12.89 2.06 -23.47
CA TYR A 399 13.07 0.63 -23.75
C TYR A 399 13.96 0.40 -24.97
N LYS A 400 13.63 1.02 -26.11
CA LYS A 400 14.40 0.89 -27.35
C LYS A 400 15.83 1.38 -27.20
N LEU A 401 16.01 2.48 -26.50
CA LEU A 401 17.30 3.09 -26.24
C LEU A 401 18.23 2.13 -25.46
N LEU A 402 17.75 1.59 -24.35
CA LEU A 402 18.54 0.68 -23.52
C LEU A 402 18.72 -0.71 -24.13
N ASP A 403 17.70 -1.21 -24.84
CA ASP A 403 17.69 -2.53 -25.46
C ASP A 403 18.61 -2.61 -26.68
N SER A 404 18.84 -1.48 -27.38
CA SER A 404 19.72 -1.38 -28.58
C SER A 404 21.16 -1.80 -28.28
N ASN A 405 21.65 -1.55 -27.05
CA ASN A 405 22.98 -1.97 -26.61
C ASN A 405 22.96 -2.25 -25.10
N ARG A 406 22.55 -3.46 -24.74
CA ARG A 406 22.42 -3.88 -23.34
C ARG A 406 23.74 -3.88 -22.57
N ASP A 407 24.86 -4.18 -23.22
CA ASP A 407 26.17 -4.17 -22.55
C ASP A 407 26.57 -2.74 -22.17
N PHE A 408 26.34 -1.78 -23.07
CA PHE A 408 26.55 -0.37 -22.76
C PHE A 408 25.63 0.11 -21.63
N ALA A 409 24.33 -0.19 -21.71
CA ALA A 409 23.36 0.13 -20.67
C ALA A 409 23.73 -0.49 -19.32
N ARG A 410 24.15 -1.76 -19.30
CA ARG A 410 24.65 -2.43 -18.10
C ARG A 410 25.89 -1.72 -17.55
N GLY A 411 26.80 -1.28 -18.42
CA GLY A 411 27.98 -0.50 -18.05
C GLY A 411 27.60 0.78 -17.29
N ILE A 412 26.57 1.52 -17.77
CA ILE A 412 26.06 2.71 -17.09
C ILE A 412 25.65 2.41 -15.66
N PHE A 413 24.82 1.38 -15.47
CA PHE A 413 24.30 1.02 -14.14
C PHE A 413 25.33 0.31 -13.24
N SER A 414 26.51 -0.03 -13.76
CA SER A 414 27.61 -0.60 -12.97
C SER A 414 28.47 0.47 -12.28
N ILE A 415 28.42 1.72 -12.74
CA ILE A 415 29.25 2.80 -12.18
C ILE A 415 28.87 3.05 -10.71
N ASP A 416 29.87 3.06 -9.80
CA ASP A 416 29.74 3.27 -8.35
C ASP A 416 28.73 2.33 -7.65
N ARG A 417 28.49 1.11 -8.20
CA ARG A 417 27.51 0.17 -7.63
C ARG A 417 28.14 -0.83 -6.68
N ASP A 418 29.03 -1.67 -7.12
CA ASP A 418 29.64 -2.75 -6.30
C ASP A 418 30.74 -2.19 -5.40
N CYS A 419 30.38 -1.26 -4.50
CA CYS A 419 31.29 -0.62 -3.57
C CYS A 419 30.67 -0.49 -2.17
N PRO A 420 31.46 -0.26 -1.10
CA PRO A 420 30.96 -0.18 0.27
C PRO A 420 29.89 0.90 0.51
N LYS A 421 29.84 1.93 -0.33
CA LYS A 421 28.87 3.03 -0.26
C LYS A 421 28.34 3.33 -1.68
N PRO A 422 27.44 2.48 -2.19
CA PRO A 422 26.87 2.71 -3.53
C PRO A 422 26.06 3.99 -3.57
N ARG A 423 26.05 4.63 -4.75
CA ARG A 423 25.29 5.87 -4.96
C ARG A 423 23.79 5.61 -4.97
N LYS A 424 23.04 6.62 -4.50
CA LYS A 424 21.58 6.60 -4.35
C LYS A 424 20.93 7.63 -5.28
N ASP A 425 21.12 7.46 -6.60
CA ASP A 425 20.71 8.46 -7.58
C ASP A 425 19.23 8.30 -8.01
N ILE A 426 18.73 7.08 -8.15
CA ILE A 426 17.44 6.73 -8.74
C ILE A 426 16.49 6.21 -7.66
N ALA A 427 15.27 6.77 -7.57
CA ALA A 427 14.22 6.31 -6.68
C ALA A 427 13.18 5.41 -7.39
N ASN A 428 12.96 5.62 -8.68
CA ASN A 428 12.03 4.87 -9.50
C ASN A 428 12.49 4.86 -10.97
N TRP A 429 11.86 4.02 -11.80
CA TRP A 429 12.31 3.83 -13.17
C TRP A 429 11.97 5.00 -14.10
N GLU A 430 10.97 5.80 -13.76
CA GLU A 430 10.62 7.03 -14.49
C GLU A 430 11.79 8.04 -14.50
N GLN A 431 12.63 8.08 -13.45
CA GLN A 431 13.80 8.96 -13.37
C GLN A 431 14.97 8.51 -14.24
N VAL A 432 14.92 7.29 -14.79
CA VAL A 432 16.07 6.70 -15.51
C VAL A 432 16.39 7.44 -16.79
N LYS A 433 15.39 7.90 -17.54
CA LYS A 433 15.60 8.61 -18.81
C LYS A 433 16.44 9.88 -18.61
N ASP A 434 16.14 10.65 -17.57
CA ASP A 434 16.95 11.80 -17.20
C ASP A 434 18.35 11.40 -16.71
N PHE A 435 18.44 10.35 -15.88
CA PHE A 435 19.71 9.86 -15.35
C PHE A 435 20.68 9.40 -16.46
N VAL A 436 20.18 8.73 -17.50
CA VAL A 436 21.02 8.23 -18.62
C VAL A 436 21.18 9.23 -19.77
N SER A 437 20.54 10.38 -19.71
CA SER A 437 20.43 11.33 -20.84
C SER A 437 21.78 11.70 -21.47
N TYR A 438 22.83 11.86 -20.67
CA TYR A 438 24.15 12.20 -21.17
C TYR A 438 24.96 11.01 -21.72
N PHE A 439 24.44 9.80 -21.65
CA PHE A 439 25.11 8.64 -22.27
C PHE A 439 24.67 8.38 -23.73
N TYR A 440 23.52 8.93 -24.12
CA TYR A 440 22.90 8.70 -25.43
C TYR A 440 22.74 10.01 -26.20
N ASP A 441 23.37 10.10 -27.38
CA ASP A 441 23.38 11.34 -28.17
C ASP A 441 21.97 11.71 -28.65
N GLU A 442 21.07 10.71 -28.80
CA GLU A 442 19.68 10.88 -29.22
C GLU A 442 18.84 11.72 -28.26
N ILE A 443 19.19 11.70 -26.95
CA ILE A 443 18.46 12.42 -25.90
C ILE A 443 19.37 13.40 -25.14
N TYR A 444 20.63 13.52 -25.54
CA TYR A 444 21.57 14.44 -24.90
C TYR A 444 21.27 15.88 -25.29
N THR A 445 21.03 16.73 -24.30
CA THR A 445 20.91 18.18 -24.49
C THR A 445 22.02 18.88 -23.73
N PRO A 446 22.94 19.59 -24.44
CA PRO A 446 24.02 20.32 -23.80
C PRO A 446 23.51 21.45 -22.88
N ASP A 447 24.02 21.47 -21.65
CA ASP A 447 23.86 22.55 -20.70
C ASP A 447 25.23 22.85 -20.06
N TYR A 448 25.78 24.01 -20.35
CA TYR A 448 27.10 24.41 -19.88
C TYR A 448 27.05 25.42 -18.75
N THR A 449 25.93 25.53 -18.04
CA THR A 449 25.75 26.44 -16.91
C THR A 449 26.77 26.16 -15.80
N LEU A 450 27.67 27.12 -15.56
CA LEU A 450 28.72 27.03 -14.56
C LEU A 450 28.20 27.36 -13.14
N PRO A 451 28.89 26.89 -12.08
CA PRO A 451 28.75 27.46 -10.74
C PRO A 451 29.18 28.94 -10.72
N GLU A 452 28.56 29.72 -9.83
CA GLU A 452 28.82 31.19 -9.71
C GLU A 452 30.28 31.55 -9.46
N ASN A 453 31.05 30.66 -8.85
CA ASN A 453 32.47 30.86 -8.52
C ASN A 453 33.44 30.57 -9.68
N ILE A 454 32.96 30.18 -10.86
CA ILE A 454 33.79 29.85 -12.02
C ILE A 454 33.35 30.72 -13.20
N SER A 455 34.27 31.54 -13.71
CA SER A 455 34.01 32.35 -14.90
C SER A 455 34.10 31.52 -16.22
N ALA A 456 33.43 31.98 -17.26
CA ALA A 456 33.56 31.38 -18.60
C ALA A 456 35.02 31.36 -19.12
N GLY A 457 35.77 32.44 -18.82
CA GLY A 457 37.21 32.53 -19.16
C GLY A 457 38.05 31.47 -18.44
N ASP A 458 37.79 31.25 -17.15
CA ASP A 458 38.50 30.22 -16.39
C ASP A 458 38.09 28.80 -16.88
N ALA A 459 36.83 28.58 -17.17
CA ALA A 459 36.35 27.31 -17.72
C ALA A 459 37.00 27.03 -19.11
N ALA A 460 37.08 28.03 -19.96
CA ALA A 460 37.78 27.92 -21.27
C ALA A 460 39.26 27.56 -21.10
N ALA A 461 39.96 28.22 -20.14
CA ALA A 461 41.37 27.93 -19.86
C ALA A 461 41.58 26.50 -19.33
N ILE A 462 40.69 26.04 -18.42
CA ILE A 462 40.70 24.67 -17.87
C ILE A 462 40.49 23.64 -19.01
N LEU A 463 39.48 23.84 -19.87
CA LEU A 463 39.18 22.91 -20.96
C LEU A 463 40.27 22.90 -22.03
N GLN A 464 40.83 24.07 -22.39
CA GLN A 464 41.90 24.16 -23.35
C GLN A 464 43.15 23.36 -22.88
N LYS A 465 43.48 23.44 -21.60
CA LYS A 465 44.59 22.68 -21.04
C LYS A 465 44.26 21.21 -20.93
N TYR A 466 43.05 20.85 -20.46
CA TYR A 466 42.63 19.46 -20.33
C TYR A 466 42.59 18.72 -21.68
N ILE A 467 42.07 19.33 -22.74
CA ILE A 467 42.02 18.74 -24.08
C ILE A 467 43.44 18.40 -24.60
N GLY A 468 44.42 19.27 -24.32
CA GLY A 468 45.80 19.04 -24.72
C GLY A 468 46.50 17.90 -23.97
N GLU A 469 46.05 17.59 -22.79
CA GLU A 469 46.66 16.59 -21.94
C GLU A 469 45.80 15.31 -21.80
N PHE A 470 44.59 15.28 -22.36
CA PHE A 470 43.63 14.19 -22.22
C PHE A 470 44.12 12.90 -22.88
N ASP A 471 44.20 11.81 -22.10
CA ASP A 471 44.47 10.46 -22.58
C ASP A 471 43.40 9.51 -22.04
N ILE A 472 42.64 8.87 -22.95
CA ILE A 472 41.57 7.93 -22.61
C ILE A 472 42.10 6.67 -21.93
N ASN A 473 43.38 6.34 -22.11
CA ASN A 473 44.01 5.15 -21.52
C ASN A 473 44.47 5.31 -20.08
N ASP A 474 44.47 6.54 -19.54
CA ASP A 474 44.80 6.78 -18.15
C ASP A 474 43.90 5.92 -17.24
N ASP A 475 44.48 5.26 -16.24
CA ASP A 475 43.70 4.73 -15.13
C ASP A 475 43.17 5.88 -14.25
N LYS A 476 42.27 5.56 -13.33
CA LYS A 476 41.63 6.57 -12.46
C LYS A 476 42.66 7.39 -11.67
N GLY A 477 43.75 6.76 -11.22
CA GLY A 477 44.81 7.41 -10.48
C GLY A 477 45.62 8.39 -11.34
N ALA A 478 46.06 7.95 -12.51
CA ALA A 478 46.79 8.75 -13.49
C ALA A 478 45.94 9.91 -13.99
N TRP A 479 44.69 9.66 -14.35
CA TRP A 479 43.71 10.68 -14.76
C TRP A 479 43.54 11.79 -13.73
N PHE A 480 43.33 11.43 -12.46
CA PHE A 480 43.15 12.41 -11.39
C PHE A 480 44.45 13.13 -11.04
N ALA A 481 45.63 12.48 -11.12
CA ALA A 481 46.93 13.11 -10.96
C ALA A 481 47.17 14.19 -12.04
N ARG A 482 46.75 13.93 -13.27
CA ARG A 482 46.81 14.88 -14.39
C ARG A 482 45.97 16.14 -14.10
N ILE A 483 44.73 15.98 -13.63
CA ILE A 483 43.87 17.12 -13.22
C ILE A 483 44.54 17.93 -12.09
N LYS A 484 45.13 17.27 -11.11
CA LYS A 484 45.85 17.94 -10.03
C LYS A 484 47.03 18.75 -10.55
N ALA A 485 47.79 18.22 -11.50
CA ALA A 485 48.95 18.92 -12.10
C ALA A 485 48.55 20.16 -12.90
N MET A 486 47.32 20.23 -13.39
CA MET A 486 46.77 21.42 -14.05
C MET A 486 46.44 22.58 -13.08
N CYS A 487 46.27 22.29 -11.78
CA CYS A 487 45.80 23.31 -10.81
C CYS A 487 46.73 24.53 -10.72
N GLU A 488 48.00 24.34 -10.36
CA GLU A 488 48.93 25.42 -10.12
C GLU A 488 49.13 26.35 -11.34
N PRO A 489 49.35 25.81 -12.59
CA PRO A 489 49.45 26.63 -13.77
C PRO A 489 48.21 27.48 -14.08
N LEU A 490 47.05 27.09 -13.60
CA LEU A 490 45.77 27.79 -13.79
C LEU A 490 45.39 28.70 -12.60
N GLY A 491 46.22 28.76 -11.52
CA GLY A 491 45.96 29.54 -10.33
C GLY A 491 45.00 28.85 -9.32
N TYR A 492 44.87 27.53 -9.40
CA TYR A 492 44.09 26.72 -8.47
C TYR A 492 45.01 25.89 -7.56
N THR A 493 44.48 25.40 -6.43
CA THR A 493 45.23 24.47 -5.59
C THR A 493 44.76 23.04 -5.74
N PRO A 494 45.67 22.03 -5.79
CA PRO A 494 45.28 20.62 -5.76
C PRO A 494 44.79 20.20 -4.38
N ASN A 495 44.96 21.00 -3.32
CA ASN A 495 44.66 20.68 -1.93
C ASN A 495 43.45 21.44 -1.40
N VAL A 496 42.32 20.77 -1.31
CA VAL A 496 41.07 21.36 -0.78
C VAL A 496 41.21 21.92 0.65
N LYS A 497 42.10 21.34 1.48
CA LYS A 497 42.31 21.85 2.84
C LYS A 497 43.07 23.17 2.86
N GLU A 498 43.98 23.39 1.92
CA GLU A 498 44.69 24.69 1.76
C GLU A 498 43.71 25.76 1.29
N TYR A 499 42.92 25.45 0.29
CA TYR A 499 41.87 26.36 -0.17
C TYR A 499 40.94 26.81 0.99
N LYS A 500 40.51 25.86 1.84
CA LYS A 500 39.65 26.18 2.99
C LYS A 500 40.32 27.06 4.05
N LYS A 501 41.67 27.07 4.13
CA LYS A 501 42.41 27.93 5.09
C LYS A 501 42.54 29.35 4.58
N ASP A 502 42.78 29.54 3.29
CA ASP A 502 42.89 30.84 2.63
C ASP A 502 42.25 30.79 1.24
N PRO A 503 40.93 30.99 1.13
CA PRO A 503 40.23 30.98 -0.16
C PRO A 503 40.68 32.11 -1.10
N THR A 504 41.33 33.17 -0.57
CA THR A 504 41.72 34.34 -1.36
C THR A 504 43.06 34.14 -2.09
N ALA A 505 43.85 33.16 -1.66
CA ALA A 505 45.14 32.83 -2.27
C ALA A 505 45.03 32.10 -3.65
N PHE A 506 43.86 31.56 -3.97
CA PHE A 506 43.65 30.74 -5.15
C PHE A 506 42.33 31.09 -5.82
N LYS A 507 42.23 30.89 -7.15
CA LYS A 507 40.96 30.97 -7.89
C LYS A 507 39.94 29.92 -7.44
N GLY A 508 40.41 28.79 -6.91
CA GLY A 508 39.60 27.64 -6.49
C GLY A 508 40.48 26.43 -6.20
N HIS A 509 39.93 25.25 -6.29
CA HIS A 509 40.60 23.97 -6.01
C HIS A 509 40.35 22.91 -7.07
N VAL A 510 41.01 21.77 -6.99
CA VAL A 510 40.90 20.64 -7.93
C VAL A 510 39.46 20.19 -8.21
N GLY A 511 38.56 20.38 -7.25
CA GLY A 511 37.13 20.08 -7.42
C GLY A 511 36.47 20.97 -8.49
N ASP A 512 36.89 22.21 -8.62
CA ASP A 512 36.35 23.18 -9.59
C ASP A 512 36.75 22.75 -11.02
N LEU A 513 38.04 22.35 -11.21
CA LEU A 513 38.50 21.79 -12.48
C LEU A 513 37.68 20.53 -12.87
N SER A 514 37.52 19.62 -11.91
CA SER A 514 36.72 18.41 -12.13
C SER A 514 35.26 18.72 -12.45
N THR A 515 34.69 19.80 -11.86
CA THR A 515 33.33 20.25 -12.12
C THR A 515 33.18 20.80 -13.55
N VAL A 516 34.12 21.63 -14.01
CA VAL A 516 34.12 22.13 -15.40
C VAL A 516 34.20 20.98 -16.40
N ILE A 517 35.12 20.04 -16.20
CA ILE A 517 35.27 18.85 -17.06
C ILE A 517 33.97 18.01 -17.05
N ARG A 518 33.38 17.84 -15.87
CA ARG A 518 32.11 17.11 -15.70
C ARG A 518 30.98 17.77 -16.49
N ILE A 519 30.79 19.07 -16.34
CA ILE A 519 29.77 19.83 -17.08
C ILE A 519 30.01 19.71 -18.57
N ALA A 520 31.24 19.86 -19.03
CA ALA A 520 31.58 19.76 -20.45
C ALA A 520 31.25 18.37 -21.05
N VAL A 521 31.43 17.29 -20.28
CA VAL A 521 31.21 15.92 -20.75
C VAL A 521 29.76 15.47 -20.59
N THR A 522 29.07 15.91 -19.50
CA THR A 522 27.78 15.36 -19.09
C THR A 522 26.64 16.36 -18.99
N SER A 523 26.92 17.65 -19.09
CA SER A 523 25.96 18.74 -18.83
C SER A 523 25.33 18.69 -17.41
N ARG A 524 26.01 18.07 -16.47
CA ARG A 524 25.54 17.91 -15.08
C ARG A 524 26.63 18.33 -14.09
N ARG A 525 26.24 18.97 -13.00
CA ARG A 525 27.17 19.33 -11.91
C ARG A 525 27.47 18.15 -10.97
N ASN A 526 26.57 17.18 -10.89
CA ASN A 526 26.71 15.98 -10.07
C ASN A 526 26.35 14.74 -10.89
N THR A 527 27.25 13.77 -10.92
CA THR A 527 27.10 12.49 -11.65
C THR A 527 27.80 11.39 -10.86
N PRO A 528 27.64 10.12 -11.22
CA PRO A 528 28.56 9.05 -10.83
C PRO A 528 30.03 9.36 -11.19
N ASP A 529 30.93 8.41 -10.94
CA ASP A 529 32.37 8.59 -11.18
C ASP A 529 32.67 9.09 -12.59
N LEU A 530 33.24 10.27 -12.69
CA LEU A 530 33.49 10.93 -13.97
C LEU A 530 34.49 10.16 -14.85
N HIS A 531 35.53 9.55 -14.26
CA HIS A 531 36.48 8.74 -15.01
C HIS A 531 35.79 7.53 -15.67
N SER A 532 34.95 6.83 -14.92
CA SER A 532 34.17 5.70 -15.44
C SER A 532 33.19 6.12 -16.56
N ILE A 533 32.56 7.30 -16.42
CA ILE A 533 31.71 7.89 -17.46
C ILE A 533 32.53 8.17 -18.72
N ILE A 534 33.67 8.82 -18.61
CA ILE A 534 34.58 9.12 -19.73
C ILE A 534 34.99 7.84 -20.46
N ARG A 535 35.38 6.82 -19.72
CA ARG A 535 35.77 5.51 -20.28
C ARG A 535 34.60 4.84 -21.02
N LEU A 536 33.39 4.93 -20.51
CA LEU A 536 32.21 4.32 -21.12
C LEU A 536 31.74 5.08 -22.39
N LEU A 537 31.83 6.42 -22.39
CA LEU A 537 31.50 7.26 -23.53
C LEU A 537 32.46 7.08 -24.71
N GLY A 538 33.74 6.78 -24.44
CA GLY A 538 34.79 6.63 -25.42
C GLY A 538 35.41 7.96 -25.85
N GLU A 539 36.61 7.86 -26.44
CA GLU A 539 37.47 9.01 -26.72
C GLU A 539 36.82 10.04 -27.67
N ASP A 540 36.25 9.58 -28.78
CA ASP A 540 35.72 10.47 -29.83
C ASP A 540 34.58 11.33 -29.28
N ARG A 541 33.63 10.72 -28.55
CA ARG A 541 32.49 11.41 -27.98
C ARG A 541 32.94 12.41 -26.91
N VAL A 542 33.87 12.01 -26.04
CA VAL A 542 34.42 12.89 -25.00
C VAL A 542 35.14 14.09 -25.63
N ARG A 543 36.01 13.88 -26.62
CA ARG A 543 36.72 14.98 -27.31
C ARG A 543 35.76 15.94 -27.99
N ALA A 544 34.73 15.41 -28.68
CA ALA A 544 33.71 16.24 -29.31
C ALA A 544 32.97 17.15 -28.29
N ARG A 545 32.57 16.61 -27.14
CA ARG A 545 31.87 17.36 -26.10
C ARG A 545 32.76 18.40 -25.42
N LEU A 546 34.02 18.05 -25.15
CA LEU A 546 34.99 18.99 -24.59
C LEU A 546 35.24 20.16 -25.55
N ALA A 547 35.37 19.89 -26.86
CA ALA A 547 35.55 20.91 -27.90
C ALA A 547 34.31 21.83 -28.02
N ALA A 548 33.11 21.27 -27.99
CA ALA A 548 31.87 22.03 -28.03
C ALA A 548 31.72 22.95 -26.82
N ALA A 549 31.97 22.43 -25.61
CA ALA A 549 31.94 23.24 -24.38
C ALA A 549 33.01 24.35 -24.38
N LEU A 550 34.22 24.06 -24.88
CA LEU A 550 35.27 25.07 -25.01
C LEU A 550 34.87 26.19 -25.99
N ALA A 551 34.22 25.86 -27.10
CA ALA A 551 33.74 26.85 -28.07
C ALA A 551 32.68 27.76 -27.40
N HIS A 552 31.72 27.18 -26.72
CA HIS A 552 30.68 27.91 -25.99
C HIS A 552 31.28 28.91 -24.98
N TYR A 553 32.19 28.47 -24.09
CA TYR A 553 32.82 29.40 -23.10
C TYR A 553 33.73 30.44 -23.69
N LYS A 554 34.28 30.23 -24.91
CA LYS A 554 35.04 31.26 -25.62
C LYS A 554 34.15 32.34 -26.23
N GLU A 555 32.90 32.00 -26.58
CA GLU A 555 31.93 32.96 -27.10
C GLU A 555 31.31 33.81 -26.00
N GLU A 556 31.20 33.27 -24.80
CA GLU A 556 30.68 34.00 -23.62
C GLU A 556 31.70 34.90 -22.93
N ASN A 557 32.98 34.79 -23.23
CA ASN A 557 34.08 35.53 -22.62
C ASN A 557 34.52 36.72 -23.51
#